data_d1ee91f5221041c940986e150a94e911
#
_entry.id   d1ee91f5221041c940986e150a94e911
#
_cell.length_a   1.000
_cell.length_b   1.000
_cell.length_c   1.000
_cell.angle_alpha   90.00
_cell.angle_beta   90.00
_cell.angle_gamma   90.00
#
_symmetry.space_group_name_H-M   'P 1'
#
loop_
_entity.id
_entity.type
_entity.pdbx_description
1 polymer ?
#
loop_
_entity_poly.entity_id
_entity_poly.type
_entity_poly.pdbx_seq_one_letter_code
_entity_poly.pdbx_strand_id
1 'polypeptide(L)'
;MRYRFLLILAGFGLLLQAAGAQAQSLTVFAAASLTEAIRTVDQAWTAQGHPRLLFSFAASSTLARQLDQGAPANIFASADEEWMDWAVKRHLIVEQSIRDVLTNKLVLVVPKGHGQQIDIKPGFDLASLLGPSGRLAVGDPAHVPAGRYARQALTTLGLWDKVKERLAPADSVRSALLLVERGEVPAGIVYLTDAMVSSQVAVAGMFPADSHERISYPFAVTRHGDTPSARALMAFMTGPEGLKIFARFGFKPE
;
A
#
# COMPACT_ATOMS: atom_id res chain seq x y z
N MET A 1 -17.68 87.82 7.70
CA MET A 1 -18.13 86.56 7.19
C MET A 1 -16.95 85.63 6.96
N ARG A 2 -16.78 84.63 7.83
CA ARG A 2 -15.59 83.75 7.80
C ARG A 2 -16.10 82.34 7.61
N TYR A 3 -15.92 81.69 6.45
CA TYR A 3 -16.23 80.26 6.19
C TYR A 3 -15.01 79.45 6.61
N ARG A 4 -15.24 78.55 7.60
CA ARG A 4 -14.28 77.52 7.99
C ARG A 4 -14.58 76.29 7.18
N PHE A 5 -13.64 75.89 6.31
CA PHE A 5 -13.68 74.60 5.62
C PHE A 5 -13.16 73.53 6.59
N LEU A 6 -14.00 72.53 6.89
CA LEU A 6 -13.60 71.31 7.59
C LEU A 6 -13.20 70.27 6.53
N LEU A 7 -11.90 69.91 6.53
CA LEU A 7 -11.39 68.77 5.76
C LEU A 7 -11.62 67.50 6.57
N ILE A 8 -12.49 66.60 6.08
CA ILE A 8 -12.69 65.26 6.60
C ILE A 8 -11.71 64.34 5.83
N LEU A 9 -10.63 63.92 6.48
CA LEU A 9 -9.76 62.84 5.97
C LEU A 9 -10.50 61.50 6.20
N ALA A 10 -11.00 60.91 5.13
CA ALA A 10 -11.48 59.54 5.12
C ALA A 10 -10.29 58.59 4.97
N GLY A 11 -9.83 58.02 6.08
CA GLY A 11 -8.82 56.97 6.09
C GLY A 11 -9.41 55.68 5.52
N PHE A 12 -9.04 55.33 4.30
CA PHE A 12 -9.37 54.06 3.66
C PHE A 12 -8.43 52.99 4.20
N GLY A 13 -8.85 52.30 5.27
CA GLY A 13 -8.13 51.12 5.78
C GLY A 13 -8.26 49.97 4.78
N LEU A 14 -7.19 49.67 4.02
CA LEU A 14 -7.05 48.44 3.29
C LEU A 14 -6.91 47.30 4.31
N LEU A 15 -8.02 46.64 4.62
CA LEU A 15 -8.00 45.29 5.21
C LEU A 15 -7.46 44.33 4.13
N LEU A 16 -6.18 44.01 4.18
CA LEU A 16 -5.61 42.84 3.51
C LEU A 16 -6.27 41.63 4.15
N GLN A 17 -7.33 41.15 3.55
CA GLN A 17 -7.80 39.78 3.78
C GLN A 17 -6.75 38.85 3.17
N ALA A 18 -5.83 38.37 4.02
CA ALA A 18 -5.05 37.18 3.71
C ALA A 18 -6.08 36.04 3.59
N ALA A 19 -6.56 35.81 2.35
CA ALA A 19 -7.24 34.59 2.02
C ALA A 19 -6.25 33.46 2.30
N GLY A 20 -6.32 32.88 3.49
CA GLY A 20 -5.60 31.67 3.83
C GLY A 20 -6.02 30.64 2.78
N ALA A 21 -5.16 30.37 1.82
CA ALA A 21 -5.33 29.26 0.88
C ALA A 21 -5.50 28.02 1.76
N GLN A 22 -6.74 27.55 1.89
CA GLN A 22 -7.02 26.34 2.64
C GLN A 22 -6.24 25.23 1.96
N ALA A 23 -5.19 24.73 2.63
CA ALA A 23 -4.32 23.73 2.06
C ALA A 23 -5.18 22.50 1.71
N GLN A 24 -5.24 22.17 0.43
CA GLN A 24 -6.05 21.07 -0.07
C GLN A 24 -5.50 19.74 0.47
N SER A 25 -6.40 18.90 0.98
CA SER A 25 -6.04 17.55 1.41
C SER A 25 -5.44 16.75 0.25
N LEU A 26 -4.33 16.06 0.50
CA LEU A 26 -3.70 15.19 -0.48
C LEU A 26 -4.32 13.80 -0.43
N THR A 27 -4.50 13.19 -1.60
CA THR A 27 -5.02 11.82 -1.73
C THR A 27 -3.86 10.85 -2.02
N VAL A 28 -3.76 9.81 -1.22
CA VAL A 28 -2.78 8.72 -1.35
C VAL A 28 -3.49 7.45 -1.80
N PHE A 29 -3.13 6.94 -2.96
CA PHE A 29 -3.51 5.61 -3.42
C PHE A 29 -2.41 4.64 -3.02
N ALA A 30 -2.67 3.76 -2.08
CA ALA A 30 -1.66 2.86 -1.53
C ALA A 30 -2.12 1.40 -1.54
N ALA A 31 -1.20 0.50 -1.86
CA ALA A 31 -1.42 -0.93 -1.77
C ALA A 31 -2.00 -1.30 -0.39
N ALA A 32 -2.96 -2.22 -0.36
CA ALA A 32 -3.72 -2.59 0.84
C ALA A 32 -2.82 -2.98 2.04
N SER A 33 -1.67 -3.58 1.78
CA SER A 33 -0.67 -3.93 2.81
C SER A 33 -0.05 -2.72 3.54
N LEU A 34 -0.16 -1.52 2.97
CA LEU A 34 0.38 -0.28 3.54
C LEU A 34 -0.61 0.44 4.49
N THR A 35 -1.82 -0.08 4.68
CA THR A 35 -2.94 0.61 5.33
C THR A 35 -2.55 1.22 6.69
N GLU A 36 -2.03 0.44 7.63
CA GLU A 36 -1.72 0.90 8.99
C GLU A 36 -0.54 1.87 8.99
N ALA A 37 0.47 1.59 8.17
CA ALA A 37 1.65 2.43 8.04
C ALA A 37 1.30 3.81 7.47
N ILE A 38 0.50 3.88 6.39
CA ILE A 38 0.07 5.15 5.78
C ILE A 38 -0.85 5.94 6.72
N ARG A 39 -1.73 5.28 7.48
CA ARG A 39 -2.52 5.97 8.52
C ARG A 39 -1.64 6.57 9.62
N THR A 40 -0.54 5.92 9.95
CA THR A 40 0.44 6.45 10.91
C THR A 40 1.26 7.60 10.29
N VAL A 41 1.56 7.52 9.00
CA VAL A 41 2.13 8.65 8.23
C VAL A 41 1.21 9.87 8.30
N ASP A 42 -0.11 9.70 8.08
CA ASP A 42 -1.09 10.79 8.20
C ASP A 42 -1.06 11.47 9.58
N GLN A 43 -0.99 10.67 10.64
CA GLN A 43 -0.90 11.21 12.00
C GLN A 43 0.36 12.07 12.20
N ALA A 44 1.51 11.57 11.75
CA ALA A 44 2.78 12.29 11.87
C ALA A 44 2.82 13.55 10.97
N TRP A 45 2.28 13.45 9.74
CA TRP A 45 2.15 14.56 8.80
C TRP A 45 1.25 15.66 9.35
N THR A 46 0.09 15.29 9.91
CA THR A 46 -0.86 16.23 10.52
C THR A 46 -0.29 16.89 11.78
N ALA A 47 0.50 16.16 12.58
CA ALA A 47 1.17 16.71 13.75
C ALA A 47 2.19 17.83 13.41
N GLN A 48 2.67 17.88 12.16
CA GLN A 48 3.52 18.94 11.63
C GLN A 48 2.73 20.14 11.08
N GLY A 49 1.40 20.17 11.27
CA GLY A 49 0.53 21.27 10.85
C GLY A 49 -0.02 21.15 9.43
N HIS A 50 0.15 20.02 8.78
CA HIS A 50 -0.40 19.75 7.45
C HIS A 50 -1.86 19.28 7.52
N PRO A 51 -2.66 19.46 6.45
CA PRO A 51 -3.98 18.87 6.36
C PRO A 51 -3.95 17.35 6.39
N ARG A 52 -5.01 16.75 6.91
CA ARG A 52 -5.19 15.29 6.89
C ARG A 52 -5.19 14.76 5.47
N LEU A 53 -4.62 13.56 5.31
CA LEU A 53 -4.59 12.87 4.03
C LEU A 53 -5.92 12.15 3.78
N LEU A 54 -6.28 12.02 2.51
CA LEU A 54 -7.33 11.13 2.03
C LEU A 54 -6.68 9.85 1.49
N PHE A 55 -7.36 8.71 1.62
CA PHE A 55 -6.77 7.42 1.25
C PHE A 55 -7.71 6.59 0.38
N SER A 56 -7.10 5.85 -0.56
CA SER A 56 -7.70 4.67 -1.15
C SER A 56 -6.75 3.50 -0.96
N PHE A 57 -7.22 2.43 -0.32
CA PHE A 57 -6.45 1.20 -0.10
C PHE A 57 -7.07 0.06 -0.88
N ALA A 58 -6.34 -0.51 -1.81
CA ALA A 58 -6.76 -1.65 -2.63
C ALA A 58 -5.52 -2.38 -3.17
N ALA A 59 -5.71 -3.38 -4.02
CA ALA A 59 -4.59 -3.92 -4.79
C ALA A 59 -4.00 -2.84 -5.72
N SER A 60 -2.69 -2.86 -5.92
CA SER A 60 -2.00 -1.90 -6.83
C SER A 60 -2.61 -1.90 -8.22
N SER A 61 -3.04 -3.05 -8.71
CA SER A 61 -3.77 -3.20 -9.98
C SER A 61 -5.06 -2.40 -10.04
N THR A 62 -5.85 -2.42 -8.99
CA THR A 62 -7.12 -1.69 -8.88
C THR A 62 -6.86 -0.19 -8.85
N LEU A 63 -5.89 0.24 -8.04
CA LEU A 63 -5.53 1.65 -7.90
C LEU A 63 -4.96 2.23 -9.20
N ALA A 64 -4.08 1.49 -9.88
CA ALA A 64 -3.53 1.89 -11.16
C ALA A 64 -4.62 2.07 -12.23
N ARG A 65 -5.59 1.15 -12.29
CA ARG A 65 -6.75 1.30 -13.20
C ARG A 65 -7.65 2.47 -12.83
N GLN A 66 -7.83 2.77 -11.54
CA GLN A 66 -8.57 3.95 -11.09
C GLN A 66 -7.85 5.25 -11.52
N LEU A 67 -6.51 5.30 -11.45
CA LEU A 67 -5.73 6.43 -11.98
C LEU A 67 -5.95 6.60 -13.48
N ASP A 68 -5.95 5.52 -14.26
CA ASP A 68 -6.19 5.52 -15.70
C ASP A 68 -7.61 6.01 -16.06
N GLN A 69 -8.56 5.79 -15.16
CA GLN A 69 -9.94 6.29 -15.26
C GLN A 69 -10.11 7.73 -14.76
N GLY A 70 -9.02 8.40 -14.40
CA GLY A 70 -9.03 9.79 -13.96
C GLY A 70 -9.33 10.01 -12.48
N ALA A 71 -9.27 8.97 -11.63
CA ALA A 71 -9.44 9.15 -10.20
C ALA A 71 -8.34 10.06 -9.63
N PRO A 72 -8.70 11.09 -8.83
CA PRO A 72 -7.75 12.05 -8.31
C PRO A 72 -6.90 11.43 -7.20
N ALA A 73 -5.62 11.32 -7.41
CA ALA A 73 -4.65 10.99 -6.37
C ALA A 73 -3.39 11.83 -6.57
N ASN A 74 -2.67 12.10 -5.48
CA ASN A 74 -1.41 12.83 -5.48
C ASN A 74 -0.22 11.86 -5.44
N ILE A 75 -0.35 10.78 -4.68
CA ILE A 75 0.68 9.75 -4.52
C ILE A 75 0.09 8.41 -4.90
N PHE A 76 0.87 7.62 -5.62
CA PHE A 76 0.63 6.19 -5.87
C PHE A 76 1.75 5.39 -5.22
N ALA A 77 1.39 4.47 -4.32
CA ALA A 77 2.30 3.56 -3.62
C ALA A 77 1.93 2.12 -3.98
N SER A 78 2.66 1.54 -4.93
CA SER A 78 2.45 0.18 -5.41
C SER A 78 3.13 -0.85 -4.49
N ALA A 79 2.71 -2.11 -4.56
CA ALA A 79 3.35 -3.27 -3.92
C ALA A 79 4.07 -4.18 -4.93
N ASP A 80 4.26 -3.72 -6.13
CA ASP A 80 5.14 -4.28 -7.15
C ASP A 80 5.56 -3.21 -8.17
N GLU A 81 6.62 -3.49 -8.89
CA GLU A 81 7.14 -2.64 -9.95
C GLU A 81 6.26 -2.70 -11.20
N GLU A 82 5.65 -3.85 -11.50
CA GLU A 82 4.89 -4.03 -12.74
C GLU A 82 3.69 -3.07 -12.83
N TRP A 83 2.96 -2.84 -11.74
CA TRP A 83 1.85 -1.88 -11.76
C TRP A 83 2.34 -0.43 -11.74
N MET A 84 3.52 -0.15 -11.20
CA MET A 84 4.18 1.14 -11.37
C MET A 84 4.58 1.37 -12.82
N ASP A 85 5.23 0.41 -13.46
CA ASP A 85 5.60 0.46 -14.89
C ASP A 85 4.37 0.58 -15.79
N TRP A 86 3.30 -0.15 -15.45
CA TRP A 86 2.04 -0.06 -16.17
C TRP A 86 1.46 1.37 -16.12
N ALA A 87 1.54 2.03 -14.97
CA ALA A 87 1.11 3.42 -14.79
C ALA A 87 2.04 4.42 -15.51
N VAL A 88 3.35 4.17 -15.52
CA VAL A 88 4.35 4.94 -16.29
C VAL A 88 4.02 4.89 -17.79
N LYS A 89 3.85 3.69 -18.34
CA LYS A 89 3.52 3.48 -19.76
C LYS A 89 2.23 4.20 -20.22
N ARG A 90 1.35 4.53 -19.27
CA ARG A 90 0.10 5.31 -19.50
C ARG A 90 0.24 6.78 -19.15
N HIS A 91 1.46 7.24 -18.85
CA HIS A 91 1.72 8.64 -18.50
C HIS A 91 0.94 9.13 -17.28
N LEU A 92 0.63 8.25 -16.33
CA LEU A 92 -0.10 8.57 -15.10
C LEU A 92 0.83 9.07 -13.98
N ILE A 93 2.13 8.81 -14.10
CA ILE A 93 3.15 9.02 -13.07
C ILE A 93 4.18 10.06 -13.54
N VAL A 94 4.69 10.83 -12.62
CA VAL A 94 5.88 11.66 -12.79
C VAL A 94 7.10 10.76 -12.60
N GLU A 95 7.66 10.24 -13.68
CA GLU A 95 8.72 9.21 -13.66
C GLU A 95 9.91 9.56 -12.76
N GLN A 96 10.36 10.83 -12.78
CA GLN A 96 11.47 11.30 -11.96
C GLN A 96 11.19 11.27 -10.45
N SER A 97 9.92 11.10 -10.07
CA SER A 97 9.50 10.98 -8.67
C SER A 97 9.51 9.55 -8.15
N ILE A 98 9.65 8.55 -9.01
CA ILE A 98 9.65 7.16 -8.58
C ILE A 98 10.81 6.90 -7.63
N ARG A 99 10.49 6.25 -6.52
CA ARG A 99 11.45 5.76 -5.52
C ARG A 99 11.03 4.37 -5.10
N ASP A 100 11.95 3.44 -5.14
CA ASP A 100 11.80 2.15 -4.48
C ASP A 100 12.05 2.40 -3.00
N VAL A 101 11.03 2.18 -2.19
CA VAL A 101 11.05 2.68 -0.81
C VAL A 101 11.19 1.56 0.20
N LEU A 102 10.49 0.45 -0.04
CA LEU A 102 10.32 -0.61 0.94
C LEU A 102 10.43 -1.99 0.30
N THR A 103 10.85 -2.96 1.10
CA THR A 103 10.79 -4.38 0.77
C THR A 103 9.94 -5.16 1.77
N ASN A 104 9.56 -6.39 1.40
CA ASN A 104 8.74 -7.28 2.22
C ASN A 104 9.16 -8.75 2.04
N LYS A 105 8.47 -9.65 2.74
CA LYS A 105 8.63 -11.10 2.61
C LYS A 105 7.28 -11.76 2.41
N LEU A 106 7.27 -12.86 1.68
CA LEU A 106 6.09 -13.68 1.46
C LEU A 106 6.00 -14.77 2.53
N VAL A 107 4.83 -14.97 3.14
CA VAL A 107 4.61 -15.95 4.20
C VAL A 107 3.35 -16.76 3.95
N LEU A 108 3.38 -18.00 4.43
CA LEU A 108 2.20 -18.85 4.59
C LEU A 108 1.63 -18.59 5.98
N VAL A 109 0.35 -18.25 6.03
CA VAL A 109 -0.38 -18.04 7.28
C VAL A 109 -1.50 -19.08 7.44
N VAL A 110 -1.80 -19.38 8.70
CA VAL A 110 -2.90 -20.25 9.11
C VAL A 110 -3.70 -19.56 10.21
N PRO A 111 -4.93 -19.95 10.53
CA PRO A 111 -5.66 -19.43 11.67
C PRO A 111 -4.87 -19.62 12.97
N LYS A 112 -4.96 -18.65 13.88
CA LYS A 112 -4.29 -18.72 15.17
C LYS A 112 -4.66 -19.99 15.94
N GLY A 113 -3.67 -20.63 16.54
CA GLY A 113 -3.85 -21.91 17.26
C GLY A 113 -3.64 -23.17 16.38
N HIS A 114 -3.55 -23.02 15.06
CA HIS A 114 -3.25 -24.12 14.14
C HIS A 114 -1.81 -24.06 13.59
N GLY A 115 -0.96 -23.18 14.14
CA GLY A 115 0.38 -22.95 13.64
C GLY A 115 1.37 -24.05 14.01
N GLN A 116 1.85 -24.78 13.00
CA GLN A 116 3.11 -25.52 13.06
C GLN A 116 4.15 -24.75 12.26
N GLN A 117 5.40 -24.76 12.72
CA GLN A 117 6.50 -24.21 11.90
C GLN A 117 6.75 -25.15 10.71
N ILE A 118 6.61 -24.61 9.52
CA ILE A 118 6.74 -25.32 8.25
C ILE A 118 7.99 -24.83 7.53
N ASP A 119 8.84 -25.74 7.15
CA ASP A 119 9.97 -25.49 6.25
C ASP A 119 9.46 -25.53 4.80
N ILE A 120 9.22 -24.34 4.23
CA ILE A 120 8.71 -24.21 2.85
C ILE A 120 9.86 -24.41 1.87
N LYS A 121 9.85 -25.54 1.17
CA LYS A 121 10.87 -25.96 0.21
C LYS A 121 10.27 -26.80 -0.91
N PRO A 122 11.00 -27.10 -1.98
CA PRO A 122 10.56 -28.05 -3.00
C PRO A 122 10.12 -29.37 -2.38
N GLY A 123 8.92 -29.84 -2.78
CA GLY A 123 8.35 -31.09 -2.25
C GLY A 123 7.54 -30.94 -0.95
N PHE A 124 7.42 -29.73 -0.38
CA PHE A 124 6.49 -29.48 0.72
C PHE A 124 5.06 -29.87 0.34
N ASP A 125 4.39 -30.62 1.20
CA ASP A 125 3.02 -31.09 0.95
C ASP A 125 1.97 -30.05 1.39
N LEU A 126 1.85 -28.99 0.58
CA LEU A 126 0.84 -27.94 0.80
C LEU A 126 -0.59 -28.49 0.66
N ALA A 127 -0.79 -29.53 -0.17
CA ALA A 127 -2.11 -30.11 -0.36
C ALA A 127 -2.63 -30.82 0.91
N SER A 128 -1.75 -31.50 1.64
CA SER A 128 -2.09 -32.09 2.95
C SER A 128 -2.43 -31.03 4.00
N LEU A 129 -1.71 -29.90 4.03
CA LEU A 129 -2.04 -28.79 4.92
C LEU A 129 -3.44 -28.24 4.67
N LEU A 130 -3.86 -28.19 3.40
CA LEU A 130 -5.19 -27.70 3.04
C LEU A 130 -6.30 -28.74 3.38
N GLY A 131 -5.96 -29.99 3.64
CA GLY A 131 -6.93 -31.07 3.81
C GLY A 131 -7.68 -31.41 2.52
N PRO A 132 -8.70 -32.26 2.54
CA PRO A 132 -9.33 -32.81 1.34
C PRO A 132 -10.13 -31.77 0.52
N SER A 133 -10.75 -30.79 1.16
CA SER A 133 -11.62 -29.77 0.52
C SER A 133 -11.19 -28.33 0.75
N GLY A 134 -10.15 -28.09 1.56
CA GLY A 134 -9.70 -26.74 1.89
C GLY A 134 -9.08 -26.03 0.71
N ARG A 135 -9.18 -24.71 0.71
CA ARG A 135 -8.65 -23.81 -0.33
C ARG A 135 -7.52 -22.95 0.25
N LEU A 136 -6.67 -22.45 -0.62
CA LEU A 136 -5.56 -21.55 -0.29
C LEU A 136 -5.96 -20.13 -0.63
N ALA A 137 -6.09 -19.26 0.37
CA ALA A 137 -6.33 -17.83 0.15
C ALA A 137 -5.08 -17.16 -0.43
N VAL A 138 -5.26 -16.44 -1.52
CA VAL A 138 -4.21 -15.65 -2.17
C VAL A 138 -4.86 -14.39 -2.77
N GLY A 139 -4.11 -13.29 -2.90
CA GLY A 139 -4.52 -12.25 -3.84
C GLY A 139 -4.67 -12.88 -5.23
N ASP A 140 -5.59 -12.38 -6.06
CA ASP A 140 -5.78 -12.98 -7.39
C ASP A 140 -4.45 -13.01 -8.17
N PRO A 141 -3.93 -14.20 -8.52
CA PRO A 141 -2.64 -14.33 -9.20
C PRO A 141 -2.57 -13.70 -10.60
N ALA A 142 -3.72 -13.36 -11.18
CA ALA A 142 -3.77 -12.71 -12.48
C ALA A 142 -3.33 -11.24 -12.42
N HIS A 143 -3.55 -10.55 -11.29
CA HIS A 143 -3.32 -9.11 -11.24
C HIS A 143 -2.96 -8.53 -9.86
N VAL A 144 -3.24 -9.20 -8.74
CA VAL A 144 -2.89 -8.70 -7.40
C VAL A 144 -1.42 -8.99 -7.11
N PRO A 145 -0.60 -8.00 -6.70
CA PRO A 145 0.84 -8.19 -6.48
C PRO A 145 1.18 -9.40 -5.61
N ALA A 146 0.60 -9.50 -4.40
CA ALA A 146 0.85 -10.62 -3.50
C ALA A 146 0.50 -11.99 -4.12
N GLY A 147 -0.55 -12.04 -4.93
CA GLY A 147 -0.97 -13.25 -5.64
C GLY A 147 0.00 -13.63 -6.76
N ARG A 148 0.58 -12.64 -7.44
CA ARG A 148 1.60 -12.86 -8.46
C ARG A 148 2.89 -13.42 -7.86
N TYR A 149 3.37 -12.81 -6.76
CA TYR A 149 4.50 -13.36 -6.01
C TYR A 149 4.21 -14.77 -5.47
N ALA A 150 3.00 -15.01 -4.97
CA ALA A 150 2.57 -16.36 -4.54
C ALA A 150 2.61 -17.37 -5.70
N ARG A 151 2.12 -17.00 -6.89
CA ARG A 151 2.21 -17.85 -8.09
C ARG A 151 3.66 -18.13 -8.47
N GLN A 152 4.53 -17.12 -8.50
CA GLN A 152 5.95 -17.30 -8.80
C GLN A 152 6.59 -18.29 -7.81
N ALA A 153 6.40 -18.06 -6.50
CA ALA A 153 6.95 -18.90 -5.45
C ALA A 153 6.46 -20.34 -5.55
N LEU A 154 5.16 -20.54 -5.70
CA LEU A 154 4.56 -21.88 -5.85
C LEU A 154 5.04 -22.59 -7.13
N THR A 155 5.27 -21.85 -8.21
CA THR A 155 5.79 -22.41 -9.47
C THR A 155 7.23 -22.84 -9.30
N THR A 156 8.09 -21.98 -8.76
CA THR A 156 9.50 -22.28 -8.51
C THR A 156 9.68 -23.49 -7.59
N LEU A 157 8.82 -23.63 -6.59
CA LEU A 157 8.84 -24.77 -5.66
C LEU A 157 8.16 -26.03 -6.18
N GLY A 158 7.60 -26.02 -7.41
CA GLY A 158 6.87 -27.15 -7.98
C GLY A 158 5.55 -27.48 -7.28
N LEU A 159 4.93 -26.49 -6.65
CA LEU A 159 3.69 -26.62 -5.89
C LEU A 159 2.46 -26.08 -6.64
N TRP A 160 2.65 -25.22 -7.64
CA TRP A 160 1.57 -24.52 -8.35
C TRP A 160 0.52 -25.48 -8.92
N ASP A 161 0.94 -26.47 -9.69
CA ASP A 161 0.02 -27.42 -10.34
C ASP A 161 -0.77 -28.28 -9.36
N LYS A 162 -0.28 -28.43 -8.13
CA LYS A 162 -0.96 -29.19 -7.07
C LYS A 162 -2.08 -28.41 -6.38
N VAL A 163 -2.03 -27.06 -6.47
CA VAL A 163 -2.95 -26.20 -5.69
C VAL A 163 -3.72 -25.18 -6.52
N LYS A 164 -3.37 -24.96 -7.80
CA LYS A 164 -4.00 -23.90 -8.64
C LYS A 164 -5.52 -24.02 -8.74
N GLU A 165 -6.07 -25.24 -8.74
CA GLU A 165 -7.53 -25.48 -8.76
C GLU A 165 -8.17 -25.35 -7.36
N ARG A 166 -7.34 -25.15 -6.34
CA ARG A 166 -7.75 -25.04 -4.94
C ARG A 166 -7.50 -23.64 -4.36
N LEU A 167 -7.34 -22.64 -5.22
CA LEU A 167 -7.18 -21.26 -4.77
C LEU A 167 -8.52 -20.66 -4.35
N ALA A 168 -8.48 -19.80 -3.35
CA ALA A 168 -9.50 -18.81 -3.02
C ALA A 168 -8.92 -17.42 -3.36
N PRO A 169 -9.02 -16.99 -4.64
CA PRO A 169 -8.49 -15.71 -5.07
C PRO A 169 -9.30 -14.57 -4.45
N ALA A 170 -8.60 -13.52 -4.02
CA ALA A 170 -9.19 -12.35 -3.39
C ALA A 170 -8.73 -11.07 -4.09
N ASP A 171 -9.54 -10.01 -3.98
CA ASP A 171 -9.31 -8.72 -4.64
C ASP A 171 -8.07 -7.96 -4.12
N SER A 172 -7.56 -8.35 -2.97
CA SER A 172 -6.34 -7.79 -2.39
C SER A 172 -5.70 -8.79 -1.42
N VAL A 173 -4.45 -8.53 -1.01
CA VAL A 173 -3.78 -9.34 0.03
C VAL A 173 -4.52 -9.27 1.36
N ARG A 174 -5.15 -8.15 1.70
CA ARG A 174 -5.93 -8.00 2.94
C ARG A 174 -7.24 -8.76 2.89
N SER A 175 -7.88 -8.84 1.73
CA SER A 175 -9.05 -9.70 1.53
C SER A 175 -8.67 -11.18 1.65
N ALA A 176 -7.51 -11.58 1.13
CA ALA A 176 -6.99 -12.95 1.31
C ALA A 176 -6.69 -13.26 2.79
N LEU A 177 -6.04 -12.33 3.51
CA LEU A 177 -5.80 -12.46 4.95
C LEU A 177 -7.09 -12.65 5.72
N LEU A 178 -8.12 -11.86 5.41
CA LEU A 178 -9.43 -11.90 6.08
C LEU A 178 -10.10 -13.28 5.99
N LEU A 179 -9.96 -14.00 4.86
CA LEU A 179 -10.47 -15.35 4.71
C LEU A 179 -9.83 -16.33 5.72
N VAL A 180 -8.51 -16.16 5.97
CA VAL A 180 -7.80 -16.98 6.97
C VAL A 180 -8.19 -16.57 8.39
N GLU A 181 -8.28 -15.27 8.67
CA GLU A 181 -8.68 -14.73 9.98
C GLU A 181 -10.05 -15.26 10.42
N ARG A 182 -10.98 -15.40 9.47
CA ARG A 182 -12.34 -15.92 9.71
C ARG A 182 -12.42 -17.47 9.74
N GLY A 183 -11.30 -18.15 9.47
CA GLY A 183 -11.29 -19.61 9.35
C GLY A 183 -12.09 -20.16 8.15
N GLU A 184 -12.38 -19.30 7.15
CA GLU A 184 -13.08 -19.71 5.93
C GLU A 184 -12.18 -20.58 5.03
N VAL A 185 -10.86 -20.47 5.22
CA VAL A 185 -9.85 -21.30 4.57
C VAL A 185 -8.78 -21.71 5.58
N PRO A 186 -8.15 -22.88 5.41
CA PRO A 186 -7.15 -23.40 6.34
C PRO A 186 -5.79 -22.66 6.26
N ALA A 187 -5.50 -22.00 5.14
CA ALA A 187 -4.23 -21.30 4.94
C ALA A 187 -4.34 -20.20 3.89
N GLY A 188 -3.40 -19.25 3.91
CA GLY A 188 -3.27 -18.21 2.90
C GLY A 188 -1.82 -17.79 2.71
N ILE A 189 -1.53 -17.18 1.57
CA ILE A 189 -0.23 -16.55 1.27
C ILE A 189 -0.42 -15.05 1.26
N VAL A 190 0.32 -14.36 2.14
CA VAL A 190 0.27 -12.91 2.35
C VAL A 190 1.68 -12.37 2.59
N TYR A 191 1.83 -11.07 2.73
CA TYR A 191 3.11 -10.52 3.16
C TYR A 191 3.31 -10.69 4.67
N LEU A 192 4.56 -10.72 5.11
CA LEU A 192 4.91 -10.77 6.53
C LEU A 192 4.28 -9.60 7.30
N THR A 193 4.29 -8.40 6.73
CA THR A 193 3.70 -7.21 7.35
C THR A 193 2.19 -7.34 7.56
N ASP A 194 1.47 -8.03 6.67
CA ASP A 194 0.05 -8.31 6.84
C ASP A 194 -0.20 -9.28 8.01
N ALA A 195 0.64 -10.30 8.13
CA ALA A 195 0.55 -11.26 9.24
C ALA A 195 0.87 -10.58 10.60
N MET A 196 1.82 -9.63 10.62
CA MET A 196 2.24 -8.93 11.85
C MET A 196 1.16 -8.03 12.44
N VAL A 197 0.27 -7.47 11.62
CA VAL A 197 -0.83 -6.59 12.11
C VAL A 197 -2.07 -7.38 12.50
N SER A 198 -2.14 -8.67 12.19
CA SER A 198 -3.26 -9.53 12.53
C SER A 198 -3.02 -10.26 13.86
N SER A 199 -4.02 -10.26 14.72
CA SER A 199 -4.03 -11.07 15.94
C SER A 199 -4.70 -12.45 15.75
N GLN A 200 -5.24 -12.72 14.56
CA GLN A 200 -6.08 -13.90 14.28
C GLN A 200 -5.36 -14.97 13.45
N VAL A 201 -4.17 -14.69 12.95
CA VAL A 201 -3.38 -15.65 12.18
C VAL A 201 -2.03 -15.93 12.84
N ALA A 202 -1.42 -17.03 12.47
CA ALA A 202 -0.04 -17.36 12.76
C ALA A 202 0.74 -17.57 11.47
N VAL A 203 2.01 -17.14 11.45
CA VAL A 203 2.94 -17.45 10.36
C VAL A 203 3.34 -18.91 10.51
N ALA A 204 2.93 -19.75 9.56
CA ALA A 204 3.30 -21.15 9.50
C ALA A 204 4.66 -21.36 8.83
N GLY A 205 5.02 -20.55 7.85
CA GLY A 205 6.32 -20.62 7.19
C GLY A 205 6.61 -19.40 6.32
N MET A 206 7.88 -19.21 6.00
CA MET A 206 8.35 -18.14 5.13
C MET A 206 8.78 -18.72 3.80
N PHE A 207 8.36 -18.13 2.70
CA PHE A 207 8.82 -18.52 1.37
C PHE A 207 10.29 -18.14 1.18
N PRO A 208 11.11 -19.02 0.54
CA PRO A 208 12.48 -18.69 0.17
C PRO A 208 12.53 -17.43 -0.69
N ALA A 209 13.51 -16.57 -0.44
CA ALA A 209 13.64 -15.29 -1.16
C ALA A 209 13.93 -15.46 -2.67
N ASP A 210 14.52 -16.59 -3.06
CA ASP A 210 14.81 -16.96 -4.44
C ASP A 210 13.64 -17.69 -5.13
N SER A 211 12.54 -17.91 -4.43
CA SER A 211 11.35 -18.55 -5.01
C SER A 211 10.46 -17.59 -5.81
N HIS A 212 10.64 -16.29 -5.66
CA HIS A 212 9.89 -15.25 -6.34
C HIS A 212 10.77 -14.02 -6.58
N GLU A 213 10.34 -13.13 -7.44
CA GLU A 213 10.99 -11.82 -7.61
C GLU A 213 11.00 -11.04 -6.29
N ARG A 214 11.98 -10.15 -6.16
CA ARG A 214 12.06 -9.27 -5.00
C ARG A 214 10.78 -8.46 -4.82
N ILE A 215 10.21 -8.50 -3.63
CA ILE A 215 9.04 -7.68 -3.30
C ILE A 215 9.50 -6.25 -3.07
N SER A 216 9.13 -5.36 -3.97
CA SER A 216 9.46 -3.93 -3.94
C SER A 216 8.18 -3.10 -3.83
N TYR A 217 8.27 -1.96 -3.15
CA TYR A 217 7.20 -0.98 -3.04
C TYR A 217 7.66 0.35 -3.63
N PRO A 218 7.48 0.56 -4.93
CA PRO A 218 7.74 1.84 -5.55
C PRO A 218 6.62 2.84 -5.21
N PHE A 219 7.03 4.04 -4.80
CA PHE A 219 6.16 5.19 -4.57
C PHE A 219 6.43 6.25 -5.64
N ALA A 220 5.39 6.97 -6.04
CA ALA A 220 5.52 8.05 -7.01
C ALA A 220 4.45 9.12 -6.85
N VAL A 221 4.76 10.32 -7.32
CA VAL A 221 3.79 11.40 -7.52
C VAL A 221 3.01 11.12 -8.81
N THR A 222 1.69 11.24 -8.78
CA THR A 222 0.88 11.11 -9.99
C THR A 222 0.96 12.37 -10.84
N ARG A 223 0.82 12.24 -12.15
CA ARG A 223 0.93 13.39 -13.06
C ARG A 223 -0.14 14.45 -12.81
N HIS A 224 -1.39 14.05 -12.58
CA HIS A 224 -2.48 14.98 -12.29
C HIS A 224 -2.45 15.54 -10.87
N GLY A 225 -1.79 14.85 -9.94
CA GLY A 225 -1.67 15.24 -8.55
C GLY A 225 -0.34 15.93 -8.20
N ASP A 226 0.49 16.27 -9.18
CA ASP A 226 1.81 16.88 -8.96
C ASP A 226 1.68 18.33 -8.47
N THR A 227 1.89 18.51 -7.20
CA THR A 227 1.89 19.81 -6.51
C THR A 227 3.10 19.91 -5.59
N PRO A 228 3.52 21.11 -5.18
CA PRO A 228 4.58 21.26 -4.17
C PRO A 228 4.27 20.48 -2.88
N SER A 229 3.01 20.47 -2.44
CA SER A 229 2.58 19.71 -1.24
C SER A 229 2.66 18.19 -1.44
N ALA A 230 2.31 17.67 -2.63
CA ALA A 230 2.46 16.25 -2.97
C ALA A 230 3.94 15.83 -2.96
N ARG A 231 4.82 16.66 -3.52
CA ARG A 231 6.28 16.43 -3.49
C ARG A 231 6.84 16.49 -2.07
N ALA A 232 6.33 17.40 -1.23
CA ALA A 232 6.71 17.47 0.19
C ALA A 232 6.26 16.22 0.95
N LEU A 233 5.03 15.74 0.73
CA LEU A 233 4.55 14.48 1.31
C LEU A 233 5.39 13.29 0.84
N MET A 234 5.72 13.23 -0.45
CA MET A 234 6.59 12.18 -0.99
C MET A 234 7.96 12.18 -0.29
N ALA A 235 8.58 13.36 -0.14
CA ALA A 235 9.84 13.51 0.57
C ALA A 235 9.74 13.12 2.05
N PHE A 236 8.62 13.44 2.73
CA PHE A 236 8.36 12.99 4.08
C PHE A 236 8.25 11.47 4.18
N MET A 237 7.47 10.84 3.31
CA MET A 237 7.26 9.39 3.31
C MET A 237 8.53 8.60 3.03
N THR A 238 9.40 9.12 2.16
CA THR A 238 10.66 8.48 1.76
C THR A 238 11.87 8.93 2.60
N GLY A 239 11.67 9.92 3.47
CA GLY A 239 12.69 10.42 4.39
C GLY A 239 12.79 9.59 5.67
N PRO A 240 13.76 9.93 6.54
CA PRO A 240 14.06 9.13 7.74
C PRO A 240 12.87 8.92 8.68
N GLU A 241 11.98 9.92 8.81
CA GLU A 241 10.80 9.84 9.66
C GLU A 241 9.76 8.88 9.09
N GLY A 242 9.45 8.99 7.80
CA GLY A 242 8.55 8.07 7.10
C GLY A 242 9.06 6.64 7.12
N LEU A 243 10.34 6.42 6.80
CA LEU A 243 10.96 5.09 6.83
C LEU A 243 10.92 4.47 8.23
N LYS A 244 11.12 5.28 9.28
CA LYS A 244 10.97 4.81 10.67
C LYS A 244 9.53 4.39 10.99
N ILE A 245 8.54 5.07 10.43
CA ILE A 245 7.13 4.66 10.57
C ILE A 245 6.92 3.31 9.89
N PHE A 246 7.31 3.14 8.64
CA PHE A 246 7.15 1.87 7.91
C PHE A 246 7.85 0.71 8.61
N ALA A 247 9.05 0.94 9.18
CA ALA A 247 9.80 -0.08 9.90
C ALA A 247 9.05 -0.63 11.13
N ARG A 248 8.21 0.17 11.81
CA ARG A 248 7.38 -0.29 12.94
C ARG A 248 6.35 -1.34 12.51
N PHE A 249 5.96 -1.35 11.25
CA PHE A 249 5.02 -2.32 10.68
C PHE A 249 5.72 -3.48 9.98
N GLY A 250 7.05 -3.60 10.15
CA GLY A 250 7.83 -4.72 9.62
C GLY A 250 8.34 -4.55 8.20
N PHE A 251 8.06 -3.42 7.55
CA PHE A 251 8.69 -3.10 6.27
C PHE A 251 10.17 -2.82 6.46
N LYS A 252 10.97 -3.20 5.47
CA LYS A 252 12.38 -2.83 5.44
C LYS A 252 12.59 -1.75 4.38
N PRO A 253 13.33 -0.68 4.71
CA PRO A 253 13.79 0.26 3.68
C PRO A 253 14.60 -0.45 2.60
N GLU A 254 14.50 0.06 1.38
CA GLU A 254 15.29 -0.41 0.24
C GLU A 254 16.67 0.23 0.21
#